data_a0e0769d587d4b18af7f27df757f10ab
#
_entry.id   a0e0769d587d4b18af7f27df757f10ab
#
_cell.length_a   1.000
_cell.length_b   1.000
_cell.length_c   1.000
_cell.angle_alpha   90.00
_cell.angle_beta   90.00
_cell.angle_gamma   90.00
#
_symmetry.space_group_name_H-M   'P 1'
#
loop_
_entity.id
_entity.type
_entity.pdbx_description
1 polymer ?
#
loop_
_entity_poly.entity_id
_entity_poly.type
_entity_poly.pdbx_seq_one_letter_code
_entity_poly.pdbx_strand_id
1 'polypeptide(L)'
;MNYSIYAESTPNPQVMKFVANRMLADKSIEISSLKEAKGISIAEELLKFPFIESIYLSANFISITKNQKIEWGDIAMHLRSFITEHLNSSNDIKNYTEHIEVKKETEVNNSEEVNIINK
;
A
#
# COMPACT_ATOMS: atom_id res chain seq x y z
N MET A 1 -19.80 5.13 1.07
CA MET A 1 -19.08 6.05 1.96
C MET A 1 -17.65 6.26 1.47
N ASN A 2 -17.21 7.48 1.42
CA ASN A 2 -15.92 7.78 0.84
C ASN A 2 -14.80 7.75 1.85
N TYR A 3 -13.62 7.42 1.36
CA TYR A 3 -12.40 7.59 2.14
C TYR A 3 -11.98 9.04 2.10
N SER A 4 -11.44 9.53 3.20
CA SER A 4 -10.72 10.78 3.20
C SER A 4 -9.37 10.52 3.87
N ILE A 5 -8.36 11.21 3.37
CA ILE A 5 -6.97 10.94 3.75
C ILE A 5 -6.32 12.24 4.18
N TYR A 6 -5.54 12.20 5.25
CA TYR A 6 -4.69 13.33 5.57
C TYR A 6 -3.26 12.84 5.77
N ALA A 7 -2.31 13.74 5.53
CA ALA A 7 -0.91 13.42 5.66
C ALA A 7 -0.41 13.84 7.04
N GLU A 8 0.42 13.00 7.63
CA GLU A 8 0.95 13.24 8.97
C GLU A 8 2.44 12.96 8.95
N SER A 9 3.23 13.95 9.35
CA SER A 9 4.68 13.75 9.38
C SER A 9 5.06 12.84 10.54
N THR A 10 6.23 12.22 10.43
CA THR A 10 6.73 11.31 11.44
C THR A 10 8.11 11.78 11.89
N PRO A 11 8.64 11.22 12.97
CA PRO A 11 10.01 11.57 13.38
C PRO A 11 11.06 11.26 12.33
N ASN A 12 10.77 10.33 11.42
CA ASN A 12 11.71 10.01 10.34
C ASN A 12 11.37 10.90 9.14
N PRO A 13 12.29 11.81 8.73
CA PRO A 13 11.98 12.73 7.63
C PRO A 13 11.76 12.05 6.28
N GLN A 14 12.14 10.78 6.14
CA GLN A 14 11.90 10.05 4.90
C GLN A 14 10.51 9.43 4.86
N VAL A 15 9.78 9.44 5.96
CA VAL A 15 8.52 8.72 6.09
C VAL A 15 7.37 9.68 6.37
N MET A 16 6.27 9.50 5.64
CA MET A 16 5.04 10.22 5.92
C MET A 16 3.89 9.23 5.99
N LYS A 17 3.01 9.44 6.95
CA LYS A 17 1.81 8.60 7.09
C LYS A 17 0.65 9.26 6.37
N PHE A 18 -0.12 8.45 5.67
CA PHE A 18 -1.36 8.89 5.04
C PHE A 18 -2.49 8.16 5.75
N VAL A 19 -3.23 8.91 6.55
CA VAL A 19 -4.19 8.36 7.50
C VAL A 19 -5.60 8.48 6.96
N ALA A 20 -6.31 7.37 6.96
CA ALA A 20 -7.66 7.32 6.44
C ALA A 20 -8.69 7.45 7.57
N ASN A 21 -9.89 7.81 7.19
CA ASN A 21 -10.99 7.92 8.14
C ASN A 21 -11.66 6.59 8.43
N ARG A 22 -11.13 5.49 7.89
CA ARG A 22 -11.68 4.17 8.14
C ARG A 22 -10.58 3.12 7.99
N MET A 23 -10.85 1.94 8.51
CA MET A 23 -9.86 0.86 8.47
C MET A 23 -9.51 0.48 7.05
N LEU A 24 -8.24 0.23 6.82
CA LEU A 24 -7.73 -0.17 5.52
C LEU A 24 -7.30 -1.63 5.49
N ALA A 25 -6.73 -2.12 6.58
CA ALA A 25 -6.18 -3.47 6.58
C ALA A 25 -6.31 -4.09 7.96
N ASP A 26 -6.60 -5.38 7.95
CA ASP A 26 -6.69 -6.13 9.20
C ASP A 26 -5.31 -6.50 9.73
N LYS A 27 -4.35 -6.62 8.84
CA LYS A 27 -3.00 -7.03 9.21
C LYS A 27 -1.99 -6.04 8.67
N SER A 28 -0.88 -5.92 9.37
CA SER A 28 0.20 -5.04 8.93
C SER A 28 1.07 -5.74 7.89
N ILE A 29 1.46 -4.99 6.89
CA ILE A 29 2.34 -5.55 5.87
C ILE A 29 3.26 -4.48 5.33
N GLU A 30 4.53 -4.83 5.19
CA GLU A 30 5.53 -3.94 4.61
C GLU A 30 5.86 -4.43 3.20
N ILE A 31 5.88 -3.50 2.25
CA ILE A 31 6.09 -3.83 0.84
C ILE A 31 7.17 -2.91 0.30
N SER A 32 8.25 -3.51 -0.23
CA SER A 32 9.36 -2.71 -0.74
C SER A 32 9.73 -3.04 -2.18
N SER A 33 8.91 -3.82 -2.88
CA SER A 33 9.16 -4.08 -4.28
C SER A 33 7.84 -4.32 -4.99
N LEU A 34 7.86 -4.15 -6.31
CA LEU A 34 6.67 -4.43 -7.10
C LEU A 34 6.27 -5.90 -7.02
N LYS A 35 7.25 -6.76 -6.85
CA LYS A 35 6.97 -8.18 -6.71
C LYS A 35 6.15 -8.45 -5.45
N GLU A 36 6.53 -7.81 -4.34
CA GLU A 36 5.80 -7.97 -3.09
C GLU A 36 4.43 -7.33 -3.15
N ALA A 37 4.28 -6.31 -4.00
CA ALA A 37 3.03 -5.58 -4.11
C ALA A 37 2.00 -6.29 -4.98
N LYS A 38 2.39 -7.34 -5.66
CA LYS A 38 1.52 -8.00 -6.62
C LYS A 38 0.20 -8.40 -5.98
N GLY A 39 -0.89 -7.99 -6.58
CA GLY A 39 -2.21 -8.29 -6.07
C GLY A 39 -2.75 -7.26 -5.09
N ILE A 40 -1.93 -6.30 -4.69
CA ILE A 40 -2.37 -5.21 -3.82
C ILE A 40 -2.34 -3.94 -4.64
N SER A 41 -3.46 -3.59 -5.22
CA SER A 41 -3.54 -2.57 -6.25
C SER A 41 -2.94 -1.23 -5.82
N ILE A 42 -3.28 -0.75 -4.61
CA ILE A 42 -2.73 0.53 -4.15
C ILE A 42 -1.22 0.47 -4.02
N ALA A 43 -0.69 -0.66 -3.56
CA ALA A 43 0.76 -0.80 -3.42
C ALA A 43 1.44 -0.85 -4.79
N GLU A 44 0.84 -1.56 -5.73
CA GLU A 44 1.40 -1.62 -7.08
C GLU A 44 1.51 -0.23 -7.70
N GLU A 45 0.45 0.55 -7.55
CA GLU A 45 0.44 1.88 -8.14
C GLU A 45 1.41 2.82 -7.45
N LEU A 46 1.48 2.75 -6.12
CA LEU A 46 2.40 3.62 -5.38
C LEU A 46 3.85 3.30 -5.69
N LEU A 47 4.19 2.02 -5.81
CA LEU A 47 5.57 1.66 -6.04
C LEU A 47 6.04 1.94 -7.46
N LYS A 48 5.14 2.34 -8.34
CA LYS A 48 5.54 2.79 -9.67
C LYS A 48 6.15 4.17 -9.66
N PHE A 49 5.90 4.96 -8.59
CA PHE A 49 6.55 6.26 -8.48
C PHE A 49 8.02 6.04 -8.14
N PRO A 50 8.94 6.63 -8.93
CA PRO A 50 10.36 6.33 -8.75
C PRO A 50 10.96 6.79 -7.42
N PHE A 51 10.28 7.72 -6.74
CA PHE A 51 10.79 8.24 -5.47
C PHE A 51 10.30 7.45 -4.25
N ILE A 52 9.42 6.49 -4.44
CA ILE A 52 8.90 5.70 -3.32
C ILE A 52 9.73 4.43 -3.17
N GLU A 53 10.28 4.22 -1.97
CA GLU A 53 11.11 3.07 -1.70
C GLU A 53 10.35 1.93 -1.07
N SER A 54 9.42 2.25 -0.17
CA SER A 54 8.63 1.19 0.46
C SER A 54 7.36 1.78 1.03
N ILE A 55 6.41 0.92 1.30
CA ILE A 55 5.18 1.31 1.97
C ILE A 55 4.88 0.33 3.09
N TYR A 56 4.16 0.82 4.09
CA TYR A 56 3.73 0.01 5.22
C TYR A 56 2.24 0.25 5.39
N LEU A 57 1.46 -0.81 5.20
CA LEU A 57 0.01 -0.74 5.26
C LEU A 57 -0.45 -1.37 6.56
N SER A 58 -1.21 -0.63 7.35
CA SER A 58 -1.64 -1.15 8.65
C SER A 58 -2.82 -0.34 9.15
N ALA A 59 -3.76 -1.02 9.80
CA ALA A 59 -4.90 -0.35 10.45
C ALA A 59 -5.55 0.64 9.48
N ASN A 60 -5.51 1.92 9.78
CA ASN A 60 -6.15 2.93 8.95
C ASN A 60 -5.14 3.85 8.26
N PHE A 61 -3.91 3.38 8.05
CA PHE A 61 -2.92 4.26 7.44
C PHE A 61 -1.98 3.52 6.50
N ILE A 62 -1.35 4.32 5.64
CA ILE A 62 -0.28 3.86 4.75
C ILE A 62 0.91 4.76 5.02
N SER A 63 2.00 4.18 5.51
CA SER A 63 3.25 4.91 5.67
C SER A 63 4.07 4.75 4.41
N ILE A 64 4.57 5.86 3.89
CA ILE A 64 5.36 5.82 2.67
C ILE A 64 6.76 6.33 2.96
N THR A 65 7.75 5.52 2.58
CA THR A 65 9.15 5.90 2.68
C THR A 65 9.62 6.35 1.31
N LYS A 66 10.09 7.59 1.23
CA LYS A 66 10.60 8.14 -0.01
C LYS A 66 12.13 8.13 -0.01
N ASN A 67 12.72 8.29 -1.19
CA ASN A 67 14.16 8.47 -1.26
C ASN A 67 14.50 9.93 -0.94
N GLN A 68 15.79 10.24 -0.93
CA GLN A 68 16.26 11.56 -0.50
C GLN A 68 16.24 12.60 -1.61
N LYS A 69 15.85 12.21 -2.81
CA LYS A 69 15.95 13.09 -3.96
C LYS A 69 14.79 14.06 -4.07
N ILE A 70 13.74 13.87 -3.30
CA ILE A 70 12.55 14.70 -3.42
C ILE A 70 12.05 15.08 -2.03
N GLU A 71 11.40 16.24 -1.95
CA GLU A 71 10.88 16.74 -0.68
C GLU A 71 9.40 16.48 -0.56
N TRP A 72 8.96 16.18 0.67
CA TRP A 72 7.53 15.96 0.90
C TRP A 72 6.68 17.16 0.50
N GLY A 73 7.20 18.37 0.66
CA GLY A 73 6.46 19.56 0.26
C GLY A 73 6.06 19.55 -1.20
N ASP A 74 6.81 18.85 -2.03
CA ASP A 74 6.53 18.81 -3.46
C ASP A 74 5.55 17.71 -3.84
N ILE A 75 5.40 16.67 -3.01
CA ILE A 75 4.64 15.50 -3.42
C ILE A 75 3.53 15.07 -2.48
N ALA A 76 3.52 15.57 -1.24
CA ALA A 76 2.58 15.05 -0.24
C ALA A 76 1.13 15.23 -0.67
N MET A 77 0.77 16.42 -1.16
CA MET A 77 -0.60 16.67 -1.60
C MET A 77 -0.98 15.81 -2.79
N HIS A 78 -0.05 15.64 -3.70
CA HIS A 78 -0.29 14.81 -4.87
C HIS A 78 -0.55 13.36 -4.46
N LEU A 79 0.27 12.84 -3.57
CA LEU A 79 0.10 11.47 -3.11
C LEU A 79 -1.20 11.31 -2.31
N ARG A 80 -1.52 12.30 -1.51
CA ARG A 80 -2.77 12.25 -0.75
C ARG A 80 -3.97 12.14 -1.69
N SER A 81 -3.97 12.97 -2.72
CA SER A 81 -5.06 12.93 -3.70
C SER A 81 -5.08 11.61 -4.47
N PHE A 82 -3.90 11.13 -4.84
CA PHE A 82 -3.79 9.88 -5.56
C PHE A 82 -4.37 8.72 -4.74
N ILE A 83 -3.99 8.64 -3.47
CA ILE A 83 -4.47 7.57 -2.61
C ILE A 83 -5.97 7.68 -2.41
N THR A 84 -6.45 8.90 -2.18
CA THR A 84 -7.87 9.12 -1.97
C THR A 84 -8.68 8.66 -3.17
N GLU A 85 -8.24 9.06 -4.36
CA GLU A 85 -8.96 8.67 -5.57
C GLU A 85 -8.92 7.18 -5.79
N HIS A 86 -7.77 6.57 -5.54
CA HIS A 86 -7.64 5.13 -5.74
C HIS A 86 -8.57 4.35 -4.83
N LEU A 87 -8.59 4.73 -3.55
CA LEU A 87 -9.42 4.01 -2.58
C LEU A 87 -10.90 4.20 -2.84
N ASN A 88 -11.28 5.37 -3.36
CA ASN A 88 -12.69 5.63 -3.61
C ASN A 88 -13.19 5.04 -4.93
N SER A 89 -12.28 4.76 -5.85
CA SER A 89 -12.68 4.23 -7.14
C SER A 89 -12.55 2.72 -7.25
N SER A 90 -11.78 2.11 -6.36
CA SER A 90 -11.59 0.67 -6.44
C SER A 90 -12.28 0.01 -5.26
N ASN A 91 -12.20 -1.29 -5.21
CA ASN A 91 -12.75 -2.03 -4.11
C ASN A 91 -11.95 -1.78 -2.88
N ASP A 92 -12.48 -2.14 -1.79
CA ASP A 92 -11.85 -1.90 -0.56
C ASP A 92 -10.58 -2.71 -0.41
N ILE A 93 -9.77 -2.24 0.48
CA ILE A 93 -8.45 -2.78 0.73
C ILE A 93 -8.49 -4.08 1.53
N LYS A 94 -9.64 -4.38 2.11
CA LYS A 94 -9.79 -5.64 2.82
C LYS A 94 -9.55 -6.82 1.91
N ASN A 95 -9.95 -6.69 0.66
CA ASN A 95 -9.72 -7.75 -0.31
C ASN A 95 -8.25 -7.99 -0.53
N TYR A 96 -7.46 -6.93 -0.45
CA TYR A 96 -6.01 -7.05 -0.63
C TYR A 96 -5.40 -7.83 0.52
N THR A 97 -5.86 -7.57 1.74
CA THR A 97 -5.36 -8.28 2.89
C THR A 97 -5.69 -9.75 2.81
N GLU A 98 -6.90 -10.06 2.43
CA GLU A 98 -7.33 -11.43 2.25
C GLU A 98 -6.50 -12.14 1.18
N HIS A 99 -6.24 -11.42 0.11
CA HIS A 99 -5.43 -11.97 -0.97
C HIS A 99 -4.04 -12.34 -0.48
N ILE A 100 -3.46 -11.50 0.36
CA ILE A 100 -2.13 -11.76 0.90
C ILE A 100 -2.12 -13.02 1.75
N GLU A 101 -3.14 -13.22 2.55
CA GLU A 101 -3.21 -14.40 3.38
C GLU A 101 -3.30 -15.66 2.53
N VAL A 102 -4.14 -15.62 1.53
CA VAL A 102 -4.28 -16.76 0.63
C VAL A 102 -2.97 -17.07 -0.06
N LYS A 103 -2.29 -16.02 -0.48
CA LYS A 103 -1.02 -16.18 -1.15
C LYS A 103 0.02 -16.86 -0.26
N LYS A 104 0.06 -16.48 1.00
CA LYS A 104 0.97 -17.09 1.94
C LYS A 104 0.69 -18.57 2.11
N GLU A 105 -0.56 -18.91 2.23
CA GLU A 105 -0.94 -20.30 2.37
C GLU A 105 -0.56 -21.10 1.14
N THR A 106 -0.76 -20.51 -0.01
CA THR A 106 -0.42 -21.15 -1.26
C THR A 106 1.07 -21.43 -1.35
N GLU A 107 1.87 -20.48 -0.93
CA GLU A 107 3.30 -20.66 -0.97
C GLU A 107 3.75 -21.82 -0.11
N VAL A 108 3.11 -21.97 1.02
CA VAL A 108 3.43 -23.10 1.86
C VAL A 108 3.14 -24.40 1.17
N ASN A 109 2.09 -24.42 0.45
CA ASN A 109 1.68 -25.64 -0.21
C ASN A 109 2.43 -25.97 -1.45
N ASN A 110 2.78 -25.17 -2.29
CA ASN A 110 3.27 -25.55 -3.47
C ASN A 110 3.83 -24.93 -4.44
N SER A 111 3.63 -25.06 -4.94
CA SER A 111 3.80 -24.52 -5.84
C SER A 111 3.30 -23.93 -6.80
N GLU A 112 2.79 -23.46 -7.07
CA GLU A 112 2.26 -22.98 -8.05
C GLU A 112 1.96 -22.65 -8.37
N GLU A 113 1.79 -22.35 -8.16
CA GLU A 113 1.11 -22.02 -8.83
C GLU A 113 0.78 -21.96 -9.07
N VAL A 114 0.79 -21.95 -8.49
CA VAL A 114 0.14 -21.95 -9.16
C VAL A 114 -0.23 -21.84 -9.29
N ASN A 115 -0.27 -21.62 -9.15
CA ASN A 115 -0.99 -21.66 -9.58
C ASN A 115 -1.50 -21.59 -9.58
N ILE A 116 -1.54 -21.50 -9.36
CA ILE A 116 -2.26 -21.53 -9.58
C ILE A 116 -2.65 -21.56 -9.66
N ILE A 117 -2.70 -21.46 -9.57
CA ILE A 117 -3.31 -21.60 -9.81
C ILE A 117 -3.42 -21.76 -9.94
N ASN A 118 -3.33 -21.60 -9.97
CA ASN A 118 -3.69 -21.88 -10.20
C ASN A 118 -3.74 -21.97 -10.34
N LYS A 119 -3.57 -21.93 -10.32
CA LYS A 119 -3.79 -22.14 -10.55
C LYS A 119 -3.79 -22.05 -10.71
#